data_ee0014089bc824309934e5065523d66d
#
_entry.id   ee0014089bc824309934e5065523d66d
#
_cell.length_a   1.000
_cell.length_b   1.000
_cell.length_c   1.000
_cell.angle_alpha   90.00
_cell.angle_beta   90.00
_cell.angle_gamma   90.00
#
_symmetry.space_group_name_H-M   'P 1'
#
loop_
_entity.id
_entity.type
_entity.pdbx_description
1 polymer ?
#
loop_
_entity_poly.entity_id
_entity_poly.type
_entity_poly.pdbx_seq_one_letter_code
_entity_poly.pdbx_strand_id
1 'polypeptide(L)'
;MSDIATKLKQGQNLSFDDSKSLFSDLMEGKHTEDQIIEILEALIKKGETKDELAGGIFVLRDKATKVSCDSDTIDTCGTGGDGQNSLNISTAAAIVLASMGVKVAKHGNKAVSSNCGSADAVSYTHLTLPTNSRV
;
A
#
# COMPACT_ATOMS: atom_id res chain seq x y z
N MET A 1 19.45 18.92 1.79
CA MET A 1 18.82 17.84 2.54
C MET A 1 17.85 18.47 3.53
N SER A 2 16.61 17.99 3.60
CA SER A 2 15.69 18.49 4.61
C SER A 2 16.21 18.11 6.01
N ASP A 3 15.93 18.95 7.01
CA ASP A 3 16.27 18.70 8.42
C ASP A 3 15.76 17.30 8.88
N ILE A 4 14.63 16.87 8.34
CA ILE A 4 14.00 15.58 8.63
C ILE A 4 14.87 14.38 8.18
N ALA A 5 15.45 14.41 6.99
CA ALA A 5 16.33 13.34 6.51
C ALA A 5 17.61 13.25 7.37
N THR A 6 18.10 14.37 7.85
CA THR A 6 19.26 14.42 8.77
C THR A 6 18.92 13.79 10.12
N LYS A 7 17.75 14.11 10.70
CA LYS A 7 17.28 13.48 11.95
C LYS A 7 17.20 11.95 11.82
N LEU A 8 16.64 11.43 10.72
CA LEU A 8 16.56 10.00 10.48
C LEU A 8 17.93 9.32 10.39
N LYS A 9 18.88 9.92 9.67
CA LYS A 9 20.25 9.41 9.58
C LYS A 9 20.98 9.35 10.92
N GLN A 10 20.61 10.22 11.84
CA GLN A 10 21.09 10.24 13.22
C GLN A 10 20.34 9.25 14.14
N GLY A 11 19.42 8.47 13.60
CA GLY A 11 18.61 7.55 14.38
C GLY A 11 17.55 8.21 15.27
N GLN A 12 17.22 9.47 15.01
CA GLN A 12 16.21 10.19 15.77
C GLN A 12 14.81 9.85 15.26
N ASN A 13 13.87 9.77 16.19
CA ASN A 13 12.46 9.56 15.85
C ASN A 13 11.84 10.83 15.30
N LEU A 14 10.94 10.67 14.33
CA LEU A 14 10.13 11.78 13.82
C LEU A 14 8.84 11.90 14.65
N SER A 15 8.37 13.13 14.79
CA SER A 15 7.01 13.38 15.25
C SER A 15 5.99 12.97 14.16
N PHE A 16 4.71 12.87 14.52
CA PHE A 16 3.63 12.68 13.55
C PHE A 16 3.66 13.71 12.42
N ASP A 17 3.85 14.98 12.76
CA ASP A 17 3.85 16.07 11.77
C ASP A 17 5.10 16.04 10.88
N ASP A 18 6.28 15.76 11.44
CA ASP A 18 7.50 15.55 10.64
C ASP A 18 7.33 14.39 9.66
N SER A 19 6.79 13.27 10.13
CA SER A 19 6.52 12.09 9.29
C SER A 19 5.50 12.41 8.19
N LYS A 20 4.40 13.07 8.54
CA LYS A 20 3.40 13.53 7.58
C LYS A 20 4.02 14.41 6.50
N SER A 21 4.87 15.37 6.88
CA SER A 21 5.58 16.23 5.92
C SER A 21 6.50 15.43 5.00
N LEU A 22 7.29 14.52 5.58
CA LEU A 22 8.21 13.66 4.84
C LEU A 22 7.47 12.80 3.79
N PHE A 23 6.42 12.10 4.21
CA PHE A 23 5.64 11.24 3.31
C PHE A 23 4.88 12.04 2.24
N SER A 24 4.43 13.26 2.56
CA SER A 24 3.87 14.16 1.55
C SER A 24 4.89 14.52 0.48
N ASP A 25 6.11 14.89 0.89
CA ASP A 25 7.19 15.21 -0.04
C ASP A 25 7.64 14.02 -0.89
N LEU A 26 7.67 12.81 -0.29
CA LEU A 26 7.94 11.56 -1.03
C LEU A 26 6.86 11.30 -2.10
N MET A 27 5.59 11.42 -1.74
CA MET A 27 4.46 11.18 -2.66
C MET A 27 4.33 12.28 -3.74
N GLU A 28 4.87 13.45 -3.51
CA GLU A 28 4.90 14.55 -4.48
C GLU A 28 6.15 14.53 -5.38
N GLY A 29 7.02 13.53 -5.21
CA GLY A 29 8.21 13.36 -6.04
C GLY A 29 9.28 14.44 -5.82
N LYS A 30 9.32 15.04 -4.62
CA LYS A 30 10.31 16.09 -4.28
C LYS A 30 11.70 15.55 -3.94
N HIS A 31 11.85 14.23 -3.93
CA HIS A 31 13.10 13.55 -3.62
C HIS A 31 13.62 12.77 -4.83
N THR A 32 14.95 12.69 -4.97
CA THR A 32 15.59 11.79 -5.93
C THR A 32 15.50 10.34 -5.46
N GLU A 33 15.70 9.37 -6.36
CA GLU A 33 15.71 7.94 -6.02
C GLU A 33 16.71 7.63 -4.89
N ASP A 34 17.92 8.17 -4.96
CA ASP A 34 18.94 7.97 -3.94
C ASP A 34 18.48 8.50 -2.57
N GLN A 35 17.83 9.68 -2.54
CA GLN A 35 17.29 10.25 -1.31
C GLN A 35 16.15 9.38 -0.74
N ILE A 36 15.30 8.83 -1.60
CA ILE A 36 14.21 7.93 -1.18
C ILE A 36 14.81 6.66 -0.54
N ILE A 37 15.80 6.05 -1.19
CA ILE A 37 16.49 4.86 -0.67
C ILE A 37 17.11 5.17 0.70
N GLU A 38 17.88 6.26 0.82
CA GLU A 38 18.50 6.68 2.08
C GLU A 38 17.48 6.88 3.23
N ILE A 39 16.33 7.49 2.92
CA ILE A 39 15.26 7.72 3.90
C ILE A 39 14.66 6.39 4.36
N LEU A 40 14.33 5.50 3.42
CA LEU A 40 13.72 4.21 3.74
C LEU A 40 14.70 3.30 4.50
N GLU A 41 15.96 3.25 4.10
CA GLU A 41 16.99 2.50 4.83
C GLU A 41 17.20 3.05 6.25
N ALA A 42 17.16 4.37 6.43
CA ALA A 42 17.29 4.98 7.74
C ALA A 42 16.10 4.62 8.66
N LEU A 43 14.87 4.61 8.13
CA LEU A 43 13.68 4.17 8.86
C LEU A 43 13.79 2.69 9.26
N ILE A 44 14.12 1.81 8.32
CA ILE A 44 14.29 0.37 8.56
C ILE A 44 15.37 0.12 9.62
N LYS A 45 16.52 0.78 9.49
CA LYS A 45 17.66 0.60 10.40
C LYS A 45 17.35 1.06 11.83
N LYS A 46 16.60 2.13 11.95
CA LYS A 46 16.19 2.70 13.24
C LYS A 46 15.05 1.88 13.87
N GLY A 47 14.16 1.35 13.06
CA GLY A 47 12.84 0.84 13.44
C GLY A 47 11.81 1.98 13.51
N GLU A 48 10.66 1.77 12.90
CA GLU A 48 9.60 2.77 12.81
C GLU A 48 8.86 2.91 14.16
N THR A 49 8.49 4.15 14.49
CA THR A 49 7.67 4.46 15.66
C THR A 49 6.19 4.54 15.28
N LYS A 50 5.32 4.56 16.29
CA LYS A 50 3.86 4.73 16.11
C LYS A 50 3.53 6.03 15.38
N ASP A 51 4.20 7.13 15.74
CA ASP A 51 3.95 8.45 15.17
C ASP A 51 4.42 8.51 13.72
N GLU A 52 5.54 7.88 13.41
CA GLU A 52 6.05 7.78 12.04
C GLU A 52 5.12 6.98 11.13
N LEU A 53 4.66 5.83 11.60
CA LEU A 53 3.68 5.03 10.86
C LEU A 53 2.35 5.77 10.70
N ALA A 54 1.85 6.39 11.75
CA ALA A 54 0.59 7.14 11.70
C ALA A 54 0.66 8.32 10.72
N GLY A 55 1.77 9.08 10.70
CA GLY A 55 1.98 10.18 9.76
C GLY A 55 2.01 9.70 8.31
N GLY A 56 2.74 8.63 8.02
CA GLY A 56 2.79 8.02 6.70
C GLY A 56 1.42 7.51 6.23
N ILE A 57 0.72 6.76 7.08
CA ILE A 57 -0.63 6.24 6.78
C ILE A 57 -1.61 7.39 6.53
N PHE A 58 -1.53 8.47 7.29
CA PHE A 58 -2.38 9.63 7.10
C PHE A 58 -2.24 10.19 5.68
N VAL A 59 -1.01 10.39 5.21
CA VAL A 59 -0.74 10.93 3.86
C VAL A 59 -1.20 9.96 2.77
N LEU A 60 -0.89 8.66 2.91
CA LEU A 60 -1.31 7.65 1.95
C LEU A 60 -2.84 7.60 1.80
N ARG A 61 -3.57 7.67 2.91
CA ARG A 61 -5.05 7.70 2.90
C ARG A 61 -5.61 9.00 2.32
N ASP A 62 -4.97 10.12 2.55
CA ASP A 62 -5.39 11.41 2.00
C ASP A 62 -5.21 11.47 0.48
N LYS A 63 -4.08 10.96 -0.01
CA LYS A 63 -3.75 10.94 -1.45
C LYS A 63 -4.36 9.77 -2.22
N ALA A 64 -4.89 8.75 -1.53
CA ALA A 64 -5.53 7.62 -2.18
C ALA A 64 -6.79 8.04 -2.95
N THR A 65 -6.97 7.47 -4.15
CA THR A 65 -8.22 7.62 -4.90
C THR A 65 -9.35 6.96 -4.13
N LYS A 66 -10.35 7.76 -3.74
CA LYS A 66 -11.49 7.26 -2.99
C LYS A 66 -12.48 6.56 -3.93
N VAL A 67 -12.80 5.32 -3.60
CA VAL A 67 -13.85 4.55 -4.27
C VAL A 67 -15.07 4.55 -3.37
N SER A 68 -16.22 4.95 -3.92
CA SER A 68 -17.49 4.87 -3.20
C SER A 68 -18.06 3.47 -3.37
N CYS A 69 -18.23 2.77 -2.26
CA CYS A 69 -18.85 1.47 -2.20
C CYS A 69 -20.08 1.51 -1.27
N ASP A 70 -21.00 0.58 -1.48
CA ASP A 70 -22.13 0.40 -0.56
C ASP A 70 -21.61 -0.04 0.81
N SER A 71 -22.39 0.26 1.87
CA SER A 71 -22.01 -0.02 3.27
C SER A 71 -21.83 -1.50 3.58
N ASP A 72 -22.42 -2.39 2.78
CA ASP A 72 -22.37 -3.84 2.89
C ASP A 72 -21.32 -4.50 1.98
N THR A 73 -20.44 -3.69 1.40
CA THR A 73 -19.32 -4.16 0.58
C THR A 73 -18.12 -4.51 1.46
N ILE A 74 -17.51 -5.65 1.22
CA ILE A 74 -16.32 -6.12 1.94
C ILE A 74 -15.08 -6.11 1.06
N ASP A 75 -13.92 -5.97 1.66
CA ASP A 75 -12.61 -6.19 1.03
C ASP A 75 -11.93 -7.43 1.64
N THR A 76 -11.32 -8.24 0.79
CA THR A 76 -10.53 -9.42 1.18
C THR A 76 -9.05 -9.16 1.00
N CYS A 77 -8.58 -7.94 1.30
CA CYS A 77 -7.20 -7.54 1.08
C CYS A 77 -6.21 -8.42 1.84
N GLY A 78 -5.26 -8.97 1.10
CA GLY A 78 -4.07 -9.60 1.65
C GLY A 78 -2.84 -8.81 1.22
N THR A 79 -1.97 -8.44 2.16
CA THR A 79 -0.79 -7.62 1.87
C THR A 79 0.30 -8.37 1.10
N GLY A 80 0.31 -9.70 1.15
CA GLY A 80 1.39 -10.50 0.58
C GLY A 80 2.72 -10.29 1.32
N GLY A 81 3.82 -10.66 0.69
CA GLY A 81 5.15 -10.39 1.24
C GLY A 81 5.60 -11.32 2.37
N ASP A 82 4.85 -12.39 2.64
CA ASP A 82 5.17 -13.38 3.69
C ASP A 82 6.22 -14.42 3.28
N GLY A 83 6.67 -14.39 2.04
CA GLY A 83 7.67 -15.31 1.49
C GLY A 83 7.21 -16.78 1.39
N GLN A 84 5.93 -17.08 1.64
CA GLN A 84 5.41 -18.44 1.70
C GLN A 84 5.10 -19.06 0.33
N ASN A 85 5.20 -18.30 -0.77
CA ASN A 85 4.81 -18.73 -2.12
C ASN A 85 3.41 -19.38 -2.17
N SER A 86 2.51 -18.95 -1.30
CA SER A 86 1.17 -19.49 -1.18
C SER A 86 0.28 -19.09 -2.36
N LEU A 87 -0.81 -19.81 -2.53
CA LEU A 87 -1.89 -19.44 -3.45
C LEU A 87 -2.46 -18.08 -3.06
N ASN A 88 -3.00 -17.37 -4.04
CA ASN A 88 -3.69 -16.10 -3.80
C ASN A 88 -5.05 -16.31 -3.09
N ILE A 89 -4.97 -16.65 -1.80
CA ILE A 89 -6.11 -17.01 -0.95
C ILE A 89 -7.12 -15.88 -0.91
N SER A 90 -6.67 -14.63 -0.83
CA SER A 90 -7.57 -13.48 -0.76
C SER A 90 -8.40 -13.29 -2.04
N THR A 91 -7.83 -13.57 -3.20
CA THR A 91 -8.58 -13.55 -4.47
C THR A 91 -9.55 -14.71 -4.57
N ALA A 92 -9.14 -15.92 -4.17
CA ALA A 92 -10.03 -17.07 -4.13
C ALA A 92 -11.22 -16.84 -3.17
N ALA A 93 -10.97 -16.31 -1.98
CA ALA A 93 -12.00 -15.95 -1.02
C ALA A 93 -12.96 -14.90 -1.60
N ALA A 94 -12.45 -13.87 -2.30
CA ALA A 94 -13.28 -12.87 -2.96
C ALA A 94 -14.25 -13.48 -3.96
N ILE A 95 -13.78 -14.42 -4.80
CA ILE A 95 -14.61 -15.10 -5.80
C ILE A 95 -15.69 -15.95 -5.13
N VAL A 96 -15.34 -16.71 -4.09
CA VAL A 96 -16.30 -17.55 -3.34
C VAL A 96 -17.36 -16.66 -2.70
N LEU A 97 -16.98 -15.59 -2.02
CA LEU A 97 -17.94 -14.68 -1.39
C LEU A 97 -18.85 -14.00 -2.41
N ALA A 98 -18.30 -13.58 -3.55
CA ALA A 98 -19.10 -13.02 -4.63
C ALA A 98 -20.09 -14.04 -5.20
N SER A 99 -19.71 -15.30 -5.31
CA SER A 99 -20.62 -16.39 -5.76
C SER A 99 -21.76 -16.66 -4.77
N MET A 100 -21.57 -16.31 -3.50
CA MET A 100 -22.59 -16.37 -2.45
C MET A 100 -23.49 -15.11 -2.39
N GLY A 101 -23.29 -14.15 -3.30
CA GLY A 101 -24.08 -12.92 -3.37
C GLY A 101 -23.54 -11.79 -2.50
N VAL A 102 -22.35 -11.92 -1.90
CA VAL A 102 -21.72 -10.85 -1.13
C VAL A 102 -21.08 -9.86 -2.09
N LYS A 103 -21.28 -8.57 -1.84
CA LYS A 103 -20.61 -7.51 -2.60
C LYS A 103 -19.14 -7.42 -2.16
N VAL A 104 -18.22 -7.58 -3.10
CA VAL A 104 -16.79 -7.56 -2.82
C VAL A 104 -16.12 -6.47 -3.66
N ALA A 105 -15.43 -5.54 -2.99
CA ALA A 105 -14.53 -4.57 -3.62
C ALA A 105 -13.11 -4.87 -3.18
N LYS A 106 -12.35 -5.58 -4.03
CA LYS A 106 -11.02 -6.05 -3.68
C LYS A 106 -9.93 -5.11 -4.20
N HIS A 107 -9.04 -4.72 -3.31
CA HIS A 107 -7.79 -4.07 -3.72
C HIS A 107 -6.93 -5.04 -4.54
N GLY A 108 -6.55 -4.62 -5.74
CA GLY A 108 -5.67 -5.38 -6.62
C GLY A 108 -4.22 -4.95 -6.51
N ASN A 109 -3.28 -5.90 -6.48
CA ASN A 109 -1.85 -5.61 -6.52
C ASN A 109 -1.10 -6.65 -7.35
N LYS A 110 0.05 -6.25 -7.91
CA LYS A 110 0.98 -7.19 -8.54
C LYS A 110 1.68 -8.03 -7.49
N ALA A 111 2.14 -9.22 -7.90
CA ALA A 111 2.89 -10.11 -7.02
C ALA A 111 4.19 -9.43 -6.54
N VAL A 112 4.45 -9.52 -5.23
CA VAL A 112 5.71 -9.08 -4.62
C VAL A 112 6.57 -10.29 -4.26
N SER A 113 6.00 -11.28 -3.58
CA SER A 113 6.68 -12.50 -3.14
C SER A 113 6.04 -13.79 -3.66
N SER A 114 4.82 -13.74 -4.16
CA SER A 114 4.10 -14.89 -4.72
C SER A 114 4.23 -14.96 -6.25
N ASN A 115 3.94 -16.11 -6.84
CA ASN A 115 3.99 -16.30 -8.28
C ASN A 115 2.86 -15.59 -9.05
N CYS A 116 1.82 -15.10 -8.36
CA CYS A 116 0.66 -14.45 -8.96
C CYS A 116 0.03 -13.46 -7.99
N GLY A 117 0.05 -12.18 -8.34
CA GLY A 117 -0.68 -11.14 -7.63
C GLY A 117 -2.17 -11.16 -7.96
N SER A 118 -2.97 -10.45 -7.18
CA SER A 118 -4.42 -10.38 -7.42
C SER A 118 -4.76 -9.66 -8.74
N ALA A 119 -3.98 -8.64 -9.12
CA ALA A 119 -4.13 -7.97 -10.40
C ALA A 119 -3.75 -8.90 -11.57
N ASP A 120 -2.70 -9.71 -11.40
CA ASP A 120 -2.26 -10.67 -12.41
C ASP A 120 -3.30 -11.77 -12.63
N ALA A 121 -3.90 -12.29 -11.55
CA ALA A 121 -4.93 -13.32 -11.62
C ALA A 121 -6.17 -12.86 -12.41
N VAL A 122 -6.55 -11.60 -12.33
CA VAL A 122 -7.71 -11.04 -13.03
C VAL A 122 -7.38 -10.67 -14.47
N SER A 123 -6.17 -10.17 -14.74
CA SER A 123 -5.78 -9.74 -16.09
C SER A 123 -5.74 -10.87 -17.11
N TYR A 124 -5.46 -12.10 -16.68
CA TYR A 124 -5.44 -13.28 -17.57
C TYR A 124 -6.79 -13.92 -17.83
N THR A 125 -7.82 -13.59 -17.08
CA THR A 125 -9.13 -14.25 -17.18
C THR A 125 -10.08 -13.60 -18.17
N HIS A 126 -9.70 -12.50 -18.84
CA HIS A 126 -10.55 -11.76 -19.78
C HIS A 126 -11.94 -11.42 -19.22
N LEU A 127 -12.10 -11.40 -17.92
CA LEU A 127 -13.30 -10.87 -17.31
C LEU A 127 -13.29 -9.36 -17.56
N THR A 128 -13.87 -8.96 -18.69
CA THR A 128 -14.23 -7.58 -18.97
C THR A 128 -15.36 -7.17 -18.04
N LEU A 129 -15.03 -7.01 -16.77
CA LEU A 129 -15.82 -6.10 -15.96
C LEU A 129 -15.64 -4.71 -16.60
N PRO A 130 -16.66 -3.86 -16.67
CA PRO A 130 -16.48 -2.48 -17.04
C PRO A 130 -15.61 -1.81 -15.97
N THR A 131 -14.33 -2.07 -16.04
CA THR A 131 -13.35 -1.38 -15.23
C THR A 131 -13.24 0.01 -15.82
N ASN A 132 -13.81 0.99 -15.16
CA ASN A 132 -13.30 2.33 -15.24
C ASN A 132 -11.85 2.27 -14.72
N SER A 133 -10.95 1.85 -15.59
CA SER A 133 -9.53 1.86 -15.35
C SER A 133 -9.07 3.31 -15.36
N ARG A 134 -9.12 3.93 -14.18
CA ARG A 134 -8.28 5.07 -13.85
C ARG A 134 -7.48 4.64 -12.63
N VAL A 135 -6.33 4.05 -12.93
CA VAL A 135 -5.19 4.01 -12.04
C VAL A 135 -4.31 5.18 -12.42
#